data_8fef041cae86e29ef4fcf6a27c016b0b
#
_entry.id   8fef041cae86e29ef4fcf6a27c016b0b
#
_cell.length_a   1.000
_cell.length_b   1.000
_cell.length_c   1.000
_cell.angle_alpha   90.00
_cell.angle_beta   90.00
_cell.angle_gamma   90.00
#
_symmetry.space_group_name_H-M   'P 1'
#
loop_
_entity.id
_entity.type
_entity.pdbx_description
1 polymer ?
#
loop_
_entity_poly.entity_id
_entity_poly.type
_entity_poly.pdbx_seq_one_letter_code
_entity_poly.pdbx_strand_id
1 'polypeptide(L)'
;MHWKNIMPLVNPLPKNTNSEITELAKFFNETLGFCPNSVLTMMHRPKIAKAFINLNMAVMENQGRVTSSLKRLVAYVSSNVTGCRYCQAHTIRAAERFSTEQEKLDHIWNYQTHPSFSEAERVA
;
A
#
# COMPACT_ATOMS: atom_id res chain seq x y z
N MET A 1 4.51 24.15 10.80
CA MET A 1 5.64 23.25 10.54
C MET A 1 5.91 23.25 9.04
N HIS A 2 7.03 23.82 8.62
CA HIS A 2 7.38 23.87 7.19
C HIS A 2 7.93 22.52 6.74
N TRP A 3 7.17 21.77 5.95
CA TRP A 3 7.52 20.46 5.39
C TRP A 3 8.62 20.50 4.32
N LYS A 4 9.16 21.68 4.00
CA LYS A 4 10.09 21.88 2.88
C LYS A 4 11.47 21.26 3.04
N ASN A 5 11.82 20.73 4.22
CA ASN A 5 13.18 20.24 4.51
C ASN A 5 13.28 18.84 5.14
N ILE A 6 12.23 18.00 5.03
CA ILE A 6 12.39 16.60 5.43
C ILE A 6 13.01 15.86 4.24
N MET A 7 14.33 15.87 4.19
CA MET A 7 15.08 15.05 3.26
C MET A 7 15.26 13.65 3.84
N PRO A 8 15.07 12.58 3.05
CA PRO A 8 15.38 11.24 3.52
C PRO A 8 16.88 11.12 3.81
N LEU A 9 17.24 10.36 4.84
CA LEU A 9 18.65 10.08 5.18
C LEU A 9 19.37 9.34 4.04
N VAL A 10 18.63 8.56 3.28
CA VAL A 10 19.13 7.82 2.11
C VAL A 10 18.26 8.19 0.91
N ASN A 11 18.87 8.75 -0.11
CA ASN A 11 18.17 9.13 -1.32
C ASN A 11 17.68 7.88 -2.09
N PRO A 12 16.45 7.88 -2.61
CA PRO A 12 15.99 6.86 -3.55
C PRO A 12 16.90 6.79 -4.77
N LEU A 13 17.20 5.58 -5.25
CA LEU A 13 17.92 5.39 -6.49
C LEU A 13 17.02 5.67 -7.70
N PRO A 14 17.58 6.00 -8.87
CA PRO A 14 16.82 6.09 -10.12
C PRO A 14 16.08 4.78 -10.42
N LYS A 15 14.90 4.86 -11.03
CA LYS A 15 14.00 3.72 -11.28
C LYS A 15 14.67 2.55 -12.03
N ASN A 16 15.60 2.82 -12.91
CA ASN A 16 16.23 1.81 -13.77
C ASN A 16 17.61 1.36 -13.28
N THR A 17 17.95 1.59 -12.02
CA THR A 17 19.27 1.25 -11.48
C THR A 17 19.53 -0.26 -11.44
N ASN A 18 18.48 -1.08 -11.20
CA ASN A 18 18.57 -2.53 -11.17
C ASN A 18 17.43 -3.12 -12.00
N SER A 19 17.75 -3.85 -13.06
CA SER A 19 16.78 -4.40 -14.01
C SER A 19 15.83 -5.41 -13.38
N GLU A 20 16.31 -6.30 -12.51
CA GLU A 20 15.49 -7.29 -11.82
C GLU A 20 14.46 -6.62 -10.92
N ILE A 21 14.90 -5.64 -10.12
CA ILE A 21 13.99 -4.91 -9.22
C ILE A 21 13.02 -4.04 -10.01
N THR A 22 13.46 -3.45 -11.12
CA THR A 22 12.59 -2.66 -12.01
C THR A 22 11.47 -3.52 -12.58
N GLU A 23 11.77 -4.74 -12.99
CA GLU A 23 10.77 -5.69 -13.49
C GLU A 23 9.78 -6.10 -12.39
N LEU A 24 10.27 -6.49 -11.23
CA LEU A 24 9.41 -6.83 -10.08
C LEU A 24 8.56 -5.63 -9.62
N ALA A 25 9.09 -4.42 -9.69
CA ALA A 25 8.39 -3.20 -9.29
C ALA A 25 7.22 -2.83 -10.22
N LYS A 26 7.05 -3.48 -11.37
CA LYS A 26 5.85 -3.34 -12.22
C LYS A 26 4.58 -3.64 -11.43
N PHE A 27 4.64 -4.57 -10.49
CA PHE A 27 3.55 -4.84 -9.56
C PHE A 27 3.03 -3.55 -8.88
N PHE A 28 3.91 -2.66 -8.45
CA PHE A 28 3.49 -1.40 -7.85
C PHE A 28 2.94 -0.40 -8.89
N ASN A 29 3.46 -0.42 -10.11
CA ASN A 29 2.90 0.41 -11.19
C ASN A 29 1.46 0.00 -11.50
N GLU A 30 1.16 -1.29 -11.46
CA GLU A 30 -0.19 -1.82 -11.66
C GLU A 30 -1.10 -1.52 -10.47
N THR A 31 -0.62 -1.70 -9.25
CA THR A 31 -1.41 -1.59 -8.03
C THR A 31 -1.56 -0.16 -7.51
N LEU A 32 -0.52 0.66 -7.61
CA LEU A 32 -0.50 2.04 -7.13
C LEU A 32 -0.54 3.09 -8.25
N GLY A 33 -0.09 2.71 -9.46
CA GLY A 33 0.15 3.61 -10.57
C GLY A 33 1.55 4.22 -10.58
N PHE A 34 2.42 3.84 -9.65
CA PHE A 34 3.81 4.30 -9.57
C PHE A 34 4.65 3.36 -8.70
N CYS A 35 5.98 3.42 -8.87
CA CYS A 35 6.90 2.71 -7.98
C CYS A 35 7.14 3.56 -6.71
N PRO A 36 6.89 3.02 -5.51
CA PRO A 36 7.11 3.75 -4.26
C PRO A 36 8.58 4.11 -4.04
N ASN A 37 8.83 5.30 -3.47
CA ASN A 37 10.18 5.72 -3.11
C ASN A 37 10.86 4.77 -2.11
N SER A 38 10.09 4.09 -1.26
CA SER A 38 10.62 3.06 -0.35
C SER A 38 11.29 1.91 -1.11
N VAL A 39 10.72 1.47 -2.23
CA VAL A 39 11.32 0.44 -3.10
C VAL A 39 12.61 0.96 -3.74
N LEU A 40 12.59 2.21 -4.24
CA LEU A 40 13.76 2.86 -4.83
C LEU A 40 14.89 3.03 -3.80
N THR A 41 14.55 3.31 -2.56
CA THR A 41 15.52 3.36 -1.45
C THR A 41 16.06 1.98 -1.12
N MET A 42 15.21 0.95 -1.07
CA MET A 42 15.63 -0.43 -0.84
C MET A 42 16.52 -0.98 -1.95
N MET A 43 16.51 -0.37 -3.16
CA MET A 43 17.40 -0.77 -4.26
C MET A 43 18.89 -0.59 -3.95
N HIS A 44 19.29 0.19 -2.95
CA HIS A 44 20.65 0.18 -2.40
C HIS A 44 21.06 -1.21 -1.86
N ARG A 45 20.09 -2.04 -1.52
CA ARG A 45 20.23 -3.42 -1.07
C ARG A 45 19.26 -4.31 -1.87
N PRO A 46 19.59 -4.69 -3.11
CA PRO A 46 18.67 -5.36 -4.04
C PRO A 46 17.96 -6.59 -3.48
N LYS A 47 18.66 -7.38 -2.65
CA LYS A 47 18.05 -8.55 -1.98
C LYS A 47 16.91 -8.15 -1.04
N ILE A 48 17.00 -7.00 -0.38
CA ILE A 48 15.94 -6.47 0.49
C ILE A 48 14.76 -6.02 -0.37
N ALA A 49 15.01 -5.25 -1.43
CA ALA A 49 13.96 -4.80 -2.35
C ALA A 49 13.20 -5.99 -2.94
N LYS A 50 13.90 -7.02 -3.40
CA LYS A 50 13.30 -8.25 -3.94
C LYS A 50 12.42 -8.97 -2.91
N ALA A 51 12.95 -9.19 -1.71
CA ALA A 51 12.20 -9.86 -0.64
C ALA A 51 10.96 -9.08 -0.24
N PHE A 52 11.05 -7.75 -0.14
CA PHE A 52 9.92 -6.87 0.17
C PHE A 52 8.83 -6.93 -0.91
N ILE A 53 9.19 -6.84 -2.19
CA ILE A 53 8.22 -6.90 -3.29
C ILE A 53 7.51 -8.25 -3.28
N ASN A 54 8.25 -9.36 -3.18
CA ASN A 54 7.69 -10.70 -3.16
C ASN A 54 6.75 -10.92 -1.97
N LEU A 55 7.13 -10.44 -0.78
CA LEU A 55 6.27 -10.48 0.40
C LEU A 55 4.99 -9.69 0.16
N ASN A 56 5.10 -8.49 -0.40
CA ASN A 56 3.94 -7.63 -0.66
C ASN A 56 2.97 -8.28 -1.67
N MET A 57 3.50 -8.88 -2.74
CA MET A 57 2.70 -9.63 -3.71
C MET A 57 1.94 -10.77 -3.04
N ALA A 58 2.63 -11.60 -2.26
CA ALA A 58 2.04 -12.74 -1.59
C ALA A 58 0.97 -12.33 -0.55
N VAL A 59 1.24 -11.28 0.23
CA VAL A 59 0.28 -10.76 1.22
C VAL A 59 -0.97 -10.20 0.55
N MET A 60 -0.82 -9.50 -0.58
CA MET A 60 -1.93 -8.82 -1.25
C MET A 60 -2.72 -9.70 -2.23
N GLU A 61 -2.27 -10.93 -2.47
CA GLU A 61 -2.99 -11.89 -3.31
C GLU A 61 -4.39 -12.19 -2.75
N ASN A 62 -5.38 -12.33 -3.64
CA ASN A 62 -6.71 -12.79 -3.24
C ASN A 62 -6.65 -14.26 -2.83
N GLN A 63 -7.01 -14.55 -1.59
CA GLN A 63 -7.09 -15.93 -1.10
C GLN A 63 -8.37 -16.13 -0.27
N GLY A 64 -9.23 -17.01 -0.74
CA GLY A 64 -10.47 -17.35 -0.07
C GLY A 64 -11.36 -16.13 0.20
N ARG A 65 -11.74 -15.93 1.45
CA ARG A 65 -12.64 -14.84 1.87
C ARG A 65 -11.94 -13.51 2.12
N VAL A 66 -10.62 -13.53 2.28
CA VAL A 66 -9.82 -12.33 2.57
C VAL A 66 -9.33 -11.74 1.25
N THR A 67 -10.08 -10.81 0.72
CA THR A 67 -9.81 -10.18 -0.55
C THR A 67 -8.69 -9.14 -0.47
N SER A 68 -8.06 -8.84 -1.60
CA SER A 68 -7.10 -7.74 -1.72
C SER A 68 -7.72 -6.40 -1.32
N SER A 69 -8.99 -6.18 -1.66
CA SER A 69 -9.75 -4.98 -1.26
C SER A 69 -9.83 -4.85 0.26
N LEU A 70 -10.26 -5.89 0.97
CA LEU A 70 -10.33 -5.89 2.43
C LEU A 70 -8.96 -5.63 3.06
N LYS A 71 -7.91 -6.31 2.59
CA LYS A 71 -6.54 -6.11 3.09
C LYS A 71 -6.09 -4.65 2.96
N ARG A 72 -6.48 -3.95 1.90
CA ARG A 72 -6.15 -2.54 1.69
C ARG A 72 -6.92 -1.61 2.60
N LEU A 73 -8.18 -1.90 2.89
CA LEU A 73 -8.95 -1.16 3.89
C LEU A 73 -8.34 -1.32 5.29
N VAL A 74 -8.01 -2.55 5.69
CA VAL A 74 -7.32 -2.83 6.97
C VAL A 74 -5.98 -2.10 7.04
N ALA A 75 -5.20 -2.14 5.98
CA ALA A 75 -3.92 -1.42 5.90
C ALA A 75 -4.10 0.10 6.01
N TYR A 76 -5.15 0.66 5.40
CA TYR A 76 -5.47 2.08 5.51
C TYR A 76 -5.83 2.48 6.94
N VAL A 77 -6.72 1.73 7.59
CA VAL A 77 -7.11 1.98 8.99
C VAL A 77 -5.89 1.89 9.92
N SER A 78 -5.08 0.83 9.78
CA SER A 78 -3.85 0.65 10.58
C SER A 78 -2.86 1.80 10.38
N SER A 79 -2.68 2.24 9.13
CA SER A 79 -1.79 3.35 8.79
C SER A 79 -2.26 4.67 9.39
N ASN A 80 -3.57 4.86 9.48
CA ASN A 80 -4.16 6.06 10.07
C ASN A 80 -3.97 6.08 11.58
N VAL A 81 -4.30 4.97 12.25
CA VAL A 81 -4.15 4.83 13.71
C VAL A 81 -2.69 5.01 14.15
N THR A 82 -1.74 4.50 13.37
CA THR A 82 -0.30 4.66 13.64
C THR A 82 0.27 6.02 13.22
N GLY A 83 -0.53 6.87 12.59
CA GLY A 83 -0.11 8.21 12.14
C GLY A 83 0.87 8.21 10.96
N CYS A 84 1.03 7.10 10.24
CA CYS A 84 1.93 7.01 9.08
C CYS A 84 1.29 7.64 7.83
N ARG A 85 1.50 8.92 7.61
CA ARG A 85 0.93 9.63 6.43
C ARG A 85 1.37 9.05 5.09
N TYR A 86 2.62 8.59 4.98
CA TYR A 86 3.12 7.91 3.79
C TYR A 86 2.32 6.64 3.51
N CYS A 87 2.11 5.82 4.53
CA CYS A 87 1.36 4.57 4.43
C CYS A 87 -0.11 4.83 4.10
N GLN A 88 -0.74 5.84 4.72
CA GLN A 88 -2.12 6.23 4.42
C GLN A 88 -2.31 6.57 2.93
N ALA A 89 -1.44 7.43 2.38
CA ALA A 89 -1.50 7.83 0.98
C ALA A 89 -1.35 6.63 0.02
N HIS A 90 -0.50 5.66 0.35
CA HIS A 90 -0.29 4.46 -0.47
C HIS A 90 -1.45 3.48 -0.35
N THR A 91 -1.95 3.24 0.85
CA THR A 91 -3.02 2.26 1.08
C THR A 91 -4.36 2.71 0.54
N ILE A 92 -4.73 3.99 0.71
CA ILE A 92 -5.95 4.53 0.12
C ILE A 92 -5.90 4.50 -1.41
N ARG A 93 -4.76 4.91 -1.99
CA ARG A 93 -4.58 4.87 -3.44
C ARG A 93 -4.69 3.46 -4.02
N ALA A 94 -4.14 2.48 -3.31
CA ALA A 94 -4.27 1.09 -3.71
C ALA A 94 -5.71 0.58 -3.59
N ALA A 95 -6.44 0.96 -2.53
CA ALA A 95 -7.84 0.61 -2.34
C ALA A 95 -8.71 1.15 -3.48
N GLU A 96 -8.55 2.42 -3.84
CA GLU A 96 -9.25 3.05 -4.98
C GLU A 96 -9.02 2.30 -6.30
N ARG A 97 -7.79 1.84 -6.56
CA ARG A 97 -7.43 1.14 -7.79
C ARG A 97 -7.87 -0.32 -7.84
N PHE A 98 -8.08 -0.96 -6.70
CA PHE A 98 -8.48 -2.38 -6.60
C PHE A 98 -9.99 -2.57 -6.41
N SER A 99 -10.78 -1.68 -6.99
CA SER A 99 -12.24 -1.79 -7.01
C SER A 99 -12.86 -1.90 -5.62
N THR A 100 -12.21 -1.31 -4.62
CA THR A 100 -12.89 -1.09 -3.34
C THR A 100 -14.05 -0.16 -3.61
N GLU A 101 -15.25 -0.57 -3.19
CA GLU A 101 -16.45 0.22 -3.36
C GLU A 101 -16.26 1.61 -2.75
N GLN A 102 -16.55 2.66 -3.54
CA GLN A 102 -16.37 4.04 -3.08
C GLN A 102 -17.14 4.31 -1.77
N GLU A 103 -18.31 3.72 -1.64
CA GLU A 103 -19.12 3.81 -0.42
C GLU A 103 -18.39 3.30 0.83
N LYS A 104 -17.60 2.22 0.71
CA LYS A 104 -16.78 1.72 1.81
C LYS A 104 -15.64 2.67 2.16
N LEU A 105 -15.02 3.30 1.16
CA LEU A 105 -13.96 4.29 1.40
C LEU A 105 -14.51 5.53 2.10
N ASP A 106 -15.66 6.02 1.68
CA ASP A 106 -16.30 7.21 2.23
C ASP A 106 -16.77 7.01 3.69
N HIS A 107 -17.13 5.76 4.04
CA HIS A 107 -17.68 5.41 5.34
C HIS A 107 -16.76 4.52 6.19
N ILE A 108 -15.47 4.43 5.86
CA ILE A 108 -14.52 3.56 6.56
C ILE A 108 -14.48 3.81 8.08
N TRP A 109 -14.68 5.05 8.52
CA TRP A 109 -14.68 5.42 9.94
C TRP A 109 -15.98 5.08 10.66
N ASN A 110 -17.02 4.73 9.91
CA ASN A 110 -18.30 4.25 10.41
C ASN A 110 -18.51 2.76 10.13
N TYR A 111 -17.44 2.01 9.86
CA TYR A 111 -17.47 0.61 9.42
C TYR A 111 -18.30 -0.29 10.35
N GLN A 112 -18.32 -0.01 11.65
CA GLN A 112 -19.06 -0.81 12.65
C GLN A 112 -20.57 -0.81 12.44
N THR A 113 -21.13 0.28 11.92
CA THR A 113 -22.59 0.49 11.81
C THR A 113 -23.07 0.67 10.38
N HIS A 114 -22.19 1.07 9.46
CA HIS A 114 -22.60 1.37 8.08
C HIS A 114 -22.96 0.09 7.31
N PRO A 115 -24.09 0.07 6.57
CA PRO A 115 -24.62 -1.13 5.91
C PRO A 115 -23.73 -1.68 4.77
N SER A 116 -22.83 -0.87 4.21
CA SER A 116 -21.92 -1.31 3.16
C SER A 116 -20.90 -2.35 3.64
N PHE A 117 -20.66 -2.47 4.95
CA PHE A 117 -19.74 -3.45 5.53
C PHE A 117 -20.48 -4.70 6.01
N SER A 118 -20.01 -5.85 5.58
CA SER A 118 -20.48 -7.14 6.09
C SER A 118 -20.04 -7.35 7.54
N GLU A 119 -20.70 -8.28 8.24
CA GLU A 119 -20.32 -8.64 9.61
C GLU A 119 -18.85 -9.08 9.70
N ALA A 120 -18.38 -9.88 8.73
CA ALA A 120 -16.99 -10.33 8.67
C ALA A 120 -15.99 -9.17 8.49
N GLU A 121 -16.34 -8.15 7.72
CA GLU A 121 -15.49 -6.97 7.51
C GLU A 121 -15.45 -6.07 8.75
N ARG A 122 -16.53 -6.04 9.54
CA ARG A 122 -16.59 -5.24 10.77
C ARG A 122 -15.71 -5.78 11.90
N VAL A 123 -15.42 -7.08 11.89
CA VAL A 123 -14.58 -7.72 12.91
C VAL A 123 -13.12 -7.90 12.47
N ALA A 124 -12.80 -7.60 11.23
CA ALA A 124 -11.45 -7.66 10.69
C ALA A 124 -10.64 -6.42 11.06
#